data_f1851c761dd4fe2152797672bf8cc072
#
_entry.id   f1851c761dd4fe2152797672bf8cc072
#
_cell.length_a   1.000
_cell.length_b   1.000
_cell.length_c   1.000
_cell.angle_alpha   90.00
_cell.angle_beta   90.00
_cell.angle_gamma   90.00
#
_symmetry.space_group_name_H-M   'P 1'
#
loop_
_entity.id
_entity.type
_entity.pdbx_description
1 polymer ?
#
loop_
_entity_poly.entity_id
_entity_poly.type
_entity_poly.pdbx_seq_one_letter_code
_entity_poly.pdbx_strand_id
1 'polypeptide(L)'
;MSILVVYDSWFGNTARVAQAIANGIEPLADVRVLSAVEATSASSERPELLIVGGPTQRHGLSPALAAYLSALLRGSLSNVPAASFDTRYRMSRLLSGSAARAAAGRLRRAGCRLVAPPESFFIVRDVPPEDEKRRHQLEQLELGELERARQWGSDLWSTAQAQRRI
;
A
#
# COMPACT_ATOMS: atom_id res chain seq x y z
N MET A 1 11.82 17.21 1.60
CA MET A 1 12.04 15.79 1.19
C MET A 1 11.00 14.97 1.89
N SER A 2 10.09 14.33 1.17
CA SER A 2 8.93 13.68 1.79
C SER A 2 8.78 12.23 1.33
N ILE A 3 8.40 11.38 2.26
CA ILE A 3 7.94 10.02 1.99
C ILE A 3 6.43 10.10 1.76
N LEU A 4 5.95 9.40 0.75
CA LEU A 4 4.54 9.40 0.39
C LEU A 4 3.95 7.99 0.50
N VAL A 5 2.94 7.85 1.34
CA VAL A 5 2.10 6.65 1.42
C VAL A 5 0.76 6.96 0.77
N VAL A 6 0.46 6.26 -0.33
CA VAL A 6 -0.81 6.40 -1.06
C VAL A 6 -1.64 5.15 -0.87
N TYR A 7 -2.88 5.31 -0.46
CA TYR A 7 -3.76 4.18 -0.21
C TYR A 7 -5.17 4.41 -0.78
N ASP A 8 -5.88 3.33 -1.03
CA ASP A 8 -7.34 3.30 -1.11
C ASP A 8 -7.90 2.36 -0.05
N SER A 9 -9.04 2.69 0.53
CA SER A 9 -9.64 1.90 1.59
C SER A 9 -11.15 2.03 1.56
N TRP A 10 -11.85 0.89 1.55
CA TRP A 10 -13.32 0.86 1.51
C TRP A 10 -13.93 0.68 2.90
N PHE A 11 -13.28 -0.10 3.76
CA PHE A 11 -13.78 -0.47 5.09
C PHE A 11 -12.83 -0.06 6.23
N GLY A 12 -11.83 0.74 5.93
CA GLY A 12 -10.90 1.29 6.92
C GLY A 12 -9.66 0.43 7.20
N ASN A 13 -9.64 -0.85 6.87
CA ASN A 13 -8.50 -1.72 7.18
C ASN A 13 -7.22 -1.31 6.46
N THR A 14 -7.31 -1.01 5.16
CA THR A 14 -6.14 -0.54 4.39
C THR A 14 -5.63 0.81 4.89
N ALA A 15 -6.54 1.72 5.28
CA ALA A 15 -6.17 3.01 5.87
C ALA A 15 -5.40 2.82 7.17
N ARG A 16 -5.83 1.89 8.04
CA ARG A 16 -5.12 1.56 9.28
C ARG A 16 -3.73 0.98 9.03
N VAL A 17 -3.58 0.13 8.03
CA VAL A 17 -2.28 -0.40 7.60
C VAL A 17 -1.40 0.72 7.06
N ALA A 18 -1.91 1.59 6.19
CA ALA A 18 -1.17 2.74 5.67
C ALA A 18 -0.66 3.65 6.78
N GLN A 19 -1.51 3.95 7.78
CA GLN A 19 -1.10 4.75 8.94
C GLN A 19 -0.07 4.02 9.81
N ALA A 20 -0.20 2.71 10.01
CA ALA A 20 0.78 1.94 10.77
C ALA A 20 2.15 1.92 10.09
N ILE A 21 2.19 1.78 8.75
CA ILE A 21 3.41 1.91 7.96
C ILE A 21 4.06 3.29 8.17
N ALA A 22 3.27 4.36 8.07
CA ALA A 22 3.75 5.72 8.29
C ALA A 22 4.31 5.90 9.70
N ASN A 23 3.60 5.43 10.73
CA ASN A 23 4.04 5.51 12.13
C ASN A 23 5.39 4.78 12.37
N GLY A 24 5.73 3.79 11.56
CA GLY A 24 7.04 3.13 11.60
C GLY A 24 8.17 3.98 11.01
N ILE A 25 7.84 4.92 10.13
CA ILE A 25 8.78 5.78 9.43
C ILE A 25 8.92 7.15 10.12
N GLU A 26 7.82 7.72 10.63
CA GLU A 26 7.76 9.07 11.23
C GLU A 26 8.86 9.40 12.25
N PRO A 27 9.33 8.48 13.11
CA PRO A 27 10.46 8.77 14.00
C PRO A 27 11.78 9.05 13.25
N LEU A 28 11.85 8.73 11.95
CA LEU A 28 13.05 8.76 11.13
C LEU A 28 12.98 9.79 9.99
N ALA A 29 11.78 10.14 9.51
CA ALA A 29 11.58 11.04 8.39
C ALA A 29 10.12 11.55 8.30
N ASP A 30 9.92 12.66 7.58
CA ASP A 30 8.57 13.19 7.29
C ASP A 30 7.81 12.27 6.34
N VAL A 31 6.60 11.89 6.76
CA VAL A 31 5.69 11.03 5.98
C VAL A 31 4.38 11.75 5.73
N ARG A 32 3.91 11.70 4.48
CA ARG A 32 2.56 12.10 4.11
C ARG A 32 1.74 10.87 3.75
N VAL A 33 0.57 10.76 4.35
CA VAL A 33 -0.39 9.68 4.06
C VAL A 33 -1.58 10.29 3.34
N LEU A 34 -1.82 9.88 2.10
CA LEU A 34 -2.90 10.38 1.26
C LEU A 34 -3.74 9.25 0.70
N SER A 35 -5.03 9.47 0.59
CA SER A 35 -5.87 8.60 -0.24
C SER A 35 -5.46 8.73 -1.73
N ALA A 36 -5.77 7.71 -2.52
CA ALA A 36 -5.47 7.73 -3.96
C ALA A 36 -6.14 8.91 -4.68
N VAL A 37 -7.33 9.32 -4.23
CA VAL A 37 -8.04 10.48 -4.77
C VAL A 37 -7.30 11.78 -4.46
N GLU A 38 -6.90 11.98 -3.19
CA GLU A 38 -6.11 13.15 -2.77
C GLU A 38 -4.77 13.20 -3.48
N ALA A 39 -4.08 12.06 -3.59
CA ALA A 39 -2.78 11.96 -4.25
C ALA A 39 -2.85 12.30 -5.74
N THR A 40 -3.95 11.96 -6.41
CA THR A 40 -4.18 12.30 -7.83
C THR A 40 -4.32 13.82 -8.02
N SER A 41 -4.88 14.50 -7.03
CA SER A 41 -5.11 15.97 -7.08
C SER A 41 -3.93 16.78 -6.52
N ALA A 42 -3.02 16.14 -5.79
CA ALA A 42 -1.88 16.82 -5.17
C ALA A 42 -0.77 17.12 -6.19
N SER A 43 -0.08 18.25 -6.01
CA SER A 43 1.14 18.58 -6.76
C SER A 43 2.19 17.49 -6.61
N SER A 44 2.75 17.07 -7.74
CA SER A 44 3.70 15.96 -7.81
C SER A 44 5.11 16.39 -7.41
N GLU A 45 5.36 16.60 -6.13
CA GLU A 45 6.75 16.55 -5.66
C GLU A 45 7.24 15.10 -5.75
N ARG A 46 8.43 14.91 -6.28
CA ARG A 46 9.07 13.60 -6.39
C ARG A 46 9.40 13.08 -4.99
N PRO A 47 8.76 11.99 -4.51
CA PRO A 47 9.00 11.50 -3.18
C PRO A 47 10.36 10.79 -3.09
N GLU A 48 10.92 10.74 -1.88
CA GLU A 48 12.12 9.95 -1.58
C GLU A 48 11.82 8.45 -1.46
N LEU A 49 10.61 8.12 -1.06
CA LEU A 49 10.06 6.77 -1.03
C LEU A 49 8.57 6.88 -1.32
N LEU A 50 8.09 6.08 -2.25
CA LEU A 50 6.66 5.95 -2.59
C LEU A 50 6.16 4.58 -2.15
N ILE A 51 5.19 4.56 -1.25
CA ILE A 51 4.52 3.33 -0.80
C ILE A 51 3.07 3.38 -1.27
N VAL A 52 2.61 2.35 -1.95
CA VAL A 52 1.26 2.32 -2.53
C VAL A 52 0.53 1.06 -2.09
N GLY A 53 -0.70 1.21 -1.60
CA GLY A 53 -1.48 0.07 -1.18
C GLY A 53 -2.99 0.22 -1.30
N GLY A 54 -3.68 -0.91 -1.35
CA GLY A 54 -5.13 -0.96 -1.45
C GLY A 54 -5.71 -2.33 -1.13
N PRO A 55 -7.03 -2.43 -1.00
CA PRO A 55 -7.67 -3.72 -0.84
C PRO A 55 -7.56 -4.52 -2.13
N THR A 56 -7.37 -5.82 -2.02
CA THR A 56 -7.51 -6.71 -3.18
C THR A 56 -8.98 -6.87 -3.51
N GLN A 57 -9.39 -6.34 -4.65
CA GLN A 57 -10.76 -6.37 -5.15
C GLN A 57 -10.84 -7.18 -6.44
N ARG A 58 -11.74 -8.16 -6.49
CA ARG A 58 -11.98 -8.96 -7.72
C ARG A 58 -10.69 -9.31 -8.48
N HIS A 59 -9.69 -9.78 -7.75
CA HIS A 59 -8.36 -10.16 -8.24
C HIS A 59 -7.38 -9.01 -8.58
N GLY A 60 -7.70 -7.73 -8.26
CA GLY A 60 -6.81 -6.63 -8.62
C GLY A 60 -6.94 -5.36 -7.78
N LEU A 61 -6.55 -4.27 -8.39
CA LEU A 61 -6.58 -2.94 -7.81
C LEU A 61 -8.02 -2.41 -7.69
N SER A 62 -8.27 -1.63 -6.66
CA SER A 62 -9.47 -0.79 -6.60
C SER A 62 -9.46 0.29 -7.69
N PRO A 63 -10.64 0.78 -8.14
CA PRO A 63 -10.71 1.79 -9.21
C PRO A 63 -9.91 3.06 -8.92
N ALA A 64 -9.98 3.60 -7.69
CA ALA A 64 -9.27 4.81 -7.31
C ALA A 64 -7.74 4.61 -7.36
N LEU A 65 -7.25 3.48 -6.85
CA LEU A 65 -5.82 3.17 -6.89
C LEU A 65 -5.34 2.89 -8.32
N ALA A 66 -6.16 2.24 -9.13
CA ALA A 66 -5.87 2.02 -10.55
C ALA A 66 -5.78 3.34 -11.32
N ALA A 67 -6.67 4.29 -11.04
CA ALA A 67 -6.66 5.63 -11.63
C ALA A 67 -5.39 6.40 -11.24
N TYR A 68 -5.04 6.45 -9.95
CA TYR A 68 -3.81 7.07 -9.47
C TYR A 68 -2.57 6.51 -10.19
N LEU A 69 -2.40 5.19 -10.17
CA LEU A 69 -1.25 4.52 -10.79
C LEU A 69 -1.21 4.68 -12.32
N SER A 70 -2.36 4.82 -12.97
CA SER A 70 -2.44 5.07 -14.41
C SER A 70 -2.08 6.50 -14.79
N ALA A 71 -2.28 7.46 -13.87
CA ALA A 71 -1.88 8.84 -14.04
C ALA A 71 -0.35 9.04 -13.93
N LEU A 72 0.37 8.09 -13.35
CA LEU A 72 1.84 8.11 -13.32
C LEU A 72 2.39 7.86 -14.71
N LEU A 73 3.02 8.87 -15.28
CA LEU A 73 3.63 8.77 -16.61
C LEU A 73 4.80 7.78 -16.61
N ARG A 74 4.98 7.08 -17.72
CA ARG A 74 6.08 6.16 -17.89
C ARG A 74 7.42 6.87 -17.69
N GLY A 75 8.24 6.38 -16.75
CA GLY A 75 9.55 6.95 -16.42
C GLY A 75 9.52 8.21 -15.57
N SER A 76 8.34 8.75 -15.23
CA SER A 76 8.22 9.99 -14.41
C SER A 76 8.83 9.86 -13.03
N LEU A 77 8.85 8.65 -12.48
CA LEU A 77 9.42 8.32 -11.17
C LEU A 77 10.72 7.48 -11.30
N SER A 78 11.52 7.76 -12.33
CA SER A 78 12.74 7.02 -12.58
C SER A 78 13.65 6.95 -11.35
N ASN A 79 14.02 5.73 -10.94
CA ASN A 79 14.83 5.42 -9.76
C ASN A 79 14.23 5.86 -8.39
N VAL A 80 12.98 6.30 -8.32
CA VAL A 80 12.33 6.51 -7.02
C VAL A 80 12.18 5.16 -6.31
N PRO A 81 12.70 5.01 -5.07
CA PRO A 81 12.44 3.84 -4.28
C PRO A 81 10.94 3.68 -4.05
N ALA A 82 10.41 2.47 -4.23
CA ALA A 82 8.98 2.24 -4.03
C ALA A 82 8.69 0.86 -3.43
N ALA A 83 7.55 0.76 -2.79
CA ALA A 83 7.00 -0.49 -2.28
C ALA A 83 5.48 -0.54 -2.49
N SER A 84 4.91 -1.72 -2.45
CA SER A 84 3.47 -1.92 -2.58
C SER A 84 2.95 -2.92 -1.56
N PHE A 85 1.72 -2.69 -1.09
CA PHE A 85 1.04 -3.59 -0.17
C PHE A 85 -0.43 -3.77 -0.54
N ASP A 86 -1.04 -4.82 -0.01
CA ASP A 86 -2.50 -4.97 -0.04
C ASP A 86 -3.04 -5.49 1.30
N THR A 87 -4.36 -5.30 1.47
CA THR A 87 -5.14 -5.99 2.49
C THR A 87 -6.02 -7.02 1.80
N ARG A 88 -6.01 -8.25 2.29
CA ARG A 88 -6.76 -9.36 1.68
C ARG A 88 -7.01 -10.48 2.68
N TYR A 89 -7.95 -11.36 2.34
CA TYR A 89 -8.11 -12.61 3.06
C TYR A 89 -6.91 -13.53 2.84
N ARG A 90 -6.63 -14.37 3.82
CA ARG A 90 -5.62 -15.43 3.74
C ARG A 90 -6.11 -16.56 2.82
N MET A 91 -5.95 -16.34 1.53
CA MET A 91 -6.32 -17.27 0.46
C MET A 91 -5.17 -17.43 -0.54
N SER A 92 -5.21 -18.49 -1.34
CA SER A 92 -4.27 -18.64 -2.45
C SER A 92 -4.33 -17.42 -3.39
N ARG A 93 -3.17 -16.88 -3.76
CA ARG A 93 -3.05 -15.75 -4.70
C ARG A 93 -3.59 -16.07 -6.08
N LEU A 94 -3.62 -17.36 -6.47
CA LEU A 94 -4.23 -17.81 -7.72
C LEU A 94 -5.74 -17.61 -7.73
N LEU A 95 -6.37 -17.68 -6.54
CA LEU A 95 -7.82 -17.52 -6.38
C LEU A 95 -8.23 -16.08 -6.07
N SER A 96 -7.44 -15.36 -5.28
CA SER A 96 -7.78 -14.01 -4.81
C SER A 96 -7.14 -12.89 -5.63
N GLY A 97 -6.08 -13.19 -6.38
CA GLY A 97 -5.21 -12.16 -6.94
C GLY A 97 -4.40 -11.42 -5.86
N SER A 98 -3.77 -10.32 -6.23
CA SER A 98 -3.08 -9.41 -5.30
C SER A 98 -2.99 -8.01 -5.89
N ALA A 99 -3.60 -7.05 -5.20
CA ALA A 99 -3.49 -5.63 -5.54
C ALA A 99 -2.06 -5.14 -5.37
N ALA A 100 -1.31 -5.64 -4.38
CA ALA A 100 0.10 -5.30 -4.18
C ALA A 100 0.96 -5.67 -5.40
N ARG A 101 0.75 -6.84 -5.99
CA ARG A 101 1.48 -7.26 -7.20
C ARG A 101 1.12 -6.40 -8.41
N ALA A 102 -0.16 -6.09 -8.59
CA ALA A 102 -0.61 -5.22 -9.67
C ALA A 102 -0.05 -3.81 -9.52
N ALA A 103 -0.03 -3.24 -8.31
CA ALA A 103 0.58 -1.96 -8.01
C ALA A 103 2.09 -1.98 -8.30
N ALA A 104 2.82 -3.01 -7.87
CA ALA A 104 4.23 -3.18 -8.14
C ALA A 104 4.55 -3.13 -9.64
N GLY A 105 3.74 -3.79 -10.47
CA GLY A 105 3.88 -3.75 -11.93
C GLY A 105 3.72 -2.35 -12.52
N ARG A 106 2.76 -1.56 -11.99
CA ARG A 106 2.54 -0.18 -12.41
C ARG A 106 3.67 0.75 -11.96
N LEU A 107 4.15 0.60 -10.72
CA LEU A 107 5.29 1.35 -10.19
C LEU A 107 6.56 1.12 -11.01
N ARG A 108 6.85 -0.13 -11.40
CA ARG A 108 7.97 -0.42 -12.32
C ARG A 108 7.83 0.28 -13.67
N ARG A 109 6.63 0.33 -14.25
CA ARG A 109 6.37 1.06 -15.51
C ARG A 109 6.58 2.56 -15.36
N ALA A 110 6.27 3.14 -14.21
CA ALA A 110 6.56 4.53 -13.88
C ALA A 110 8.05 4.79 -13.66
N GLY A 111 8.89 3.75 -13.65
CA GLY A 111 10.34 3.84 -13.49
C GLY A 111 10.82 3.64 -12.06
N CYS A 112 9.93 3.34 -11.12
CA CYS A 112 10.29 3.12 -9.72
C CYS A 112 11.16 1.88 -9.55
N ARG A 113 12.06 1.96 -8.58
CA ARG A 113 12.87 0.83 -8.12
C ARG A 113 12.23 0.24 -6.86
N LEU A 114 11.73 -0.98 -6.94
CA LEU A 114 11.13 -1.63 -5.78
C LEU A 114 12.19 -1.98 -4.75
N VAL A 115 11.98 -1.58 -3.51
CA VAL A 115 12.90 -1.83 -2.37
C VAL A 115 12.53 -3.06 -1.55
N ALA A 116 11.34 -3.61 -1.77
CA ALA A 116 10.87 -4.85 -1.16
C ALA A 116 9.92 -5.60 -2.11
N PRO A 117 9.72 -6.91 -1.92
CA PRO A 117 8.62 -7.63 -2.55
C PRO A 117 7.27 -7.04 -2.17
N PRO A 118 6.22 -7.18 -3.04
CA PRO A 118 4.86 -6.81 -2.68
C PRO A 118 4.39 -7.53 -1.41
N GLU A 119 3.88 -6.78 -0.42
CA GLU A 119 3.49 -7.30 0.88
C GLU A 119 1.96 -7.42 0.99
N SER A 120 1.49 -8.39 1.79
CA SER A 120 0.07 -8.57 2.07
C SER A 120 -0.18 -8.54 3.57
N PHE A 121 -1.18 -7.74 3.99
CA PHE A 121 -1.69 -7.71 5.35
C PHE A 121 -3.05 -8.39 5.39
N PHE A 122 -3.24 -9.27 6.35
CA PHE A 122 -4.38 -10.17 6.32
C PHE A 122 -5.55 -9.66 7.15
N ILE A 123 -6.73 -9.86 6.59
CA ILE A 123 -8.00 -9.60 7.25
C ILE A 123 -8.69 -10.92 7.57
N VAL A 124 -9.38 -10.96 8.70
CA VAL A 124 -10.22 -12.07 9.11
C VAL A 124 -11.68 -11.66 8.95
N ARG A 125 -12.48 -12.66 8.69
CA ARG A 125 -13.92 -12.55 8.65
C ARG A 125 -14.48 -13.21 9.91
N ASP A 126 -14.89 -12.39 10.84
CA ASP A 126 -15.56 -12.85 12.06
C ASP A 126 -17.08 -12.59 11.96
N VAL A 127 -17.71 -13.17 10.94
CA VAL A 127 -19.13 -12.96 10.65
C VAL A 127 -19.83 -14.28 10.49
N PRO A 128 -20.91 -14.54 11.28
CA PRO A 128 -21.80 -15.66 11.03
C PRO A 128 -22.37 -15.60 9.60
N PRO A 129 -22.59 -16.77 8.94
CA PRO A 129 -23.07 -16.83 7.55
C PRO A 129 -24.40 -16.10 7.28
N GLU A 130 -25.23 -15.94 8.30
CA GLU A 130 -26.54 -15.28 8.24
C GLU A 130 -26.47 -13.75 8.10
N ASP A 131 -25.32 -13.12 8.38
CA ASP A 131 -25.19 -11.65 8.41
C ASP A 131 -24.41 -11.10 7.21
N GLU A 132 -24.65 -11.63 6.02
CA GLU A 132 -23.93 -11.26 4.80
C GLU A 132 -24.01 -9.75 4.47
N LYS A 133 -25.09 -9.09 4.85
CA LYS A 133 -25.27 -7.63 4.67
C LYS A 133 -24.36 -6.78 5.57
N ARG A 134 -23.92 -7.32 6.70
CA ARG A 134 -22.97 -6.69 7.63
C ARG A 134 -21.53 -7.13 7.43
N ARG A 135 -21.29 -8.03 6.51
CA ARG A 135 -20.02 -8.69 6.24
C ARG A 135 -18.84 -7.71 6.22
N HIS A 136 -18.99 -6.58 5.55
CA HIS A 136 -17.94 -5.59 5.38
C HIS A 136 -17.69 -4.70 6.61
N GLN A 137 -18.67 -4.58 7.50
CA GLN A 137 -18.51 -3.80 8.74
C GLN A 137 -17.77 -4.58 9.84
N LEU A 138 -17.64 -5.89 9.70
CA LEU A 138 -17.05 -6.80 10.67
C LEU A 138 -15.71 -7.39 10.22
N GLU A 139 -15.22 -6.99 9.04
CA GLU A 139 -13.88 -7.33 8.59
C GLU A 139 -12.83 -6.61 9.43
N GLN A 140 -11.94 -7.36 10.07
CA GLN A 140 -10.87 -6.82 10.90
C GLN A 140 -9.52 -7.37 10.44
N LEU A 141 -8.47 -6.57 10.66
CA LEU A 141 -7.11 -7.07 10.52
C LEU A 141 -6.84 -8.21 11.50
N GLU A 142 -6.10 -9.21 11.05
CA GLU A 142 -5.60 -10.25 11.94
C GLU A 142 -4.76 -9.62 13.07
N LEU A 143 -4.73 -10.30 14.22
CA LEU A 143 -3.94 -9.86 15.36
C LEU A 143 -2.45 -9.74 14.98
N GLY A 144 -1.83 -8.62 15.33
CA GLY A 144 -0.42 -8.35 15.06
C GLY A 144 -0.13 -7.72 13.69
N GLU A 145 -1.11 -7.62 12.78
CA GLU A 145 -0.86 -7.07 11.44
C GLU A 145 -0.48 -5.58 11.46
N LEU A 146 -1.02 -4.77 12.38
CA LEU A 146 -0.64 -3.36 12.51
C LEU A 146 0.81 -3.20 13.00
N GLU A 147 1.26 -4.01 13.94
CA GLU A 147 2.65 -3.97 14.39
C GLU A 147 3.59 -4.47 13.28
N ARG A 148 3.18 -5.50 12.54
CA ARG A 148 3.93 -5.98 11.37
C ARG A 148 4.03 -4.90 10.29
N ALA A 149 2.96 -4.15 10.06
CA ALA A 149 2.95 -3.03 9.11
C ALA A 149 3.87 -1.89 9.55
N ARG A 150 3.87 -1.56 10.83
CA ARG A 150 4.77 -0.57 11.41
C ARG A 150 6.24 -0.97 11.24
N GLN A 151 6.60 -2.19 11.59
CA GLN A 151 7.95 -2.70 11.41
C GLN A 151 8.37 -2.71 9.94
N TRP A 152 7.48 -3.15 9.06
CA TRP A 152 7.73 -3.14 7.61
C TRP A 152 7.99 -1.73 7.08
N GLY A 153 7.28 -0.71 7.55
CA GLY A 153 7.52 0.69 7.22
C GLY A 153 8.94 1.14 7.58
N SER A 154 9.39 0.85 8.80
CA SER A 154 10.76 1.14 9.27
C SER A 154 11.83 0.44 8.42
N ASP A 155 11.59 -0.83 8.09
CA ASP A 155 12.51 -1.63 7.27
C ASP A 155 12.62 -1.11 5.82
N LEU A 156 11.48 -0.68 5.23
CA LEU A 156 11.46 -0.06 3.91
C LEU A 156 12.31 1.20 3.85
N TRP A 157 12.17 2.07 4.85
CA TRP A 157 12.96 3.30 4.91
C TRP A 157 14.45 3.00 5.06
N SER A 158 14.80 2.10 5.96
CA SER A 158 16.19 1.67 6.18
C SER A 158 16.81 1.10 4.89
N THR A 159 16.05 0.26 4.17
CA THR A 159 16.48 -0.31 2.89
C THR A 159 16.64 0.75 1.81
N ALA A 160 15.69 1.69 1.71
CA ALA A 160 15.76 2.78 0.74
C ALA A 160 16.98 3.68 0.97
N GLN A 161 17.30 3.97 2.23
CA GLN A 161 18.48 4.76 2.60
C GLN A 161 19.80 4.03 2.30
N ALA A 162 19.90 2.74 2.63
CA ALA A 162 21.10 1.95 2.35
C ALA A 162 21.43 1.94 0.85
N GLN A 163 20.41 1.81 0.01
CA GLN A 163 20.56 1.76 -1.46
C GLN A 163 20.85 3.14 -2.11
N ARG A 164 20.72 4.25 -1.39
CA ARG A 164 21.10 5.59 -1.87
C ARG A 164 22.60 5.88 -1.69
N ARG A 165 23.24 5.14 -0.78
CA ARG A 165 24.64 5.37 -0.42
C ARG A 165 25.63 4.61 -1.33
N ILE A 166 25.11 3.78 -2.22
CA ILE A 166 25.88 3.02 -3.21
C ILE A 166 25.82 3.70 -4.57
#